data_e996418618c2796b23e92d07d315936b
#
_entry.id   e996418618c2796b23e92d07d315936b
#
_cell.length_a   1.000
_cell.length_b   1.000
_cell.length_c   1.000
_cell.angle_alpha   90.00
_cell.angle_beta   90.00
_cell.angle_gamma   90.00
#
_symmetry.space_group_name_H-M   'P 1'
#
loop_
_entity.id
_entity.type
_entity.pdbx_description
1 polymer ?
#
loop_
_entity_poly.entity_id
_entity_poly.type
_entity_poly.pdbx_seq_one_letter_code
_entity_poly.pdbx_strand_id
1 'polypeptide(L)'
;MEIKLHANATTTPRIRRYLQQSDKSDRELATELGISVTTVRRWRNREQVSDNHTTPKVIHKALRQEQVALVNALRDITGAPLDELLQMVNNGLGIAVSRATLNRYLKPASVKQKGAMLQGKKALKAGIVPQKLLLHHQPLSLHMDDGGEQHLLWAREPVSGWCYARLYAGISPQLLAHWANDALKACPADIQSVETFGFEVKLKERNTTVTVHPRQYRAVQVALPLCEIIPRLNSEPAGELLIQLCEFYNRGKAQKKLGESTPQAFLEALRHKD
;
A
#
# COMPACT_ATOMS: atom_id res chain seq x y z
N MET A 1 -29.86 -18.67 11.36
CA MET A 1 -28.84 -19.60 10.81
C MET A 1 -28.84 -20.84 11.68
N GLU A 2 -29.27 -21.99 11.18
CA GLU A 2 -29.14 -23.25 11.91
C GLU A 2 -27.69 -23.68 11.92
N ILE A 3 -27.13 -23.81 13.14
CA ILE A 3 -25.79 -24.35 13.31
C ILE A 3 -25.89 -25.86 13.07
N LYS A 4 -25.35 -26.36 11.98
CA LYS A 4 -25.21 -27.79 11.72
C LYS A 4 -24.32 -28.40 12.80
N LEU A 5 -24.92 -29.17 13.68
CA LEU A 5 -24.18 -29.93 14.70
C LEU A 5 -23.31 -30.98 14.00
N HIS A 6 -22.11 -31.18 14.52
CA HIS A 6 -21.21 -32.23 14.04
C HIS A 6 -21.91 -33.58 14.23
N ALA A 7 -21.75 -34.55 13.32
CA ALA A 7 -22.37 -35.86 13.39
C ALA A 7 -22.10 -36.59 14.72
N ASN A 8 -20.99 -36.31 15.39
CA ASN A 8 -20.59 -36.88 16.68
C ASN A 8 -20.95 -36.01 17.90
N ALA A 9 -21.86 -35.03 17.75
CA ALA A 9 -22.24 -34.19 18.87
C ALA A 9 -23.11 -34.98 19.86
N THR A 10 -22.58 -35.32 21.02
CA THR A 10 -23.27 -36.04 22.10
C THR A 10 -24.34 -35.23 22.81
N THR A 11 -24.33 -33.90 22.71
CA THR A 11 -25.30 -32.98 23.29
C THR A 11 -26.03 -32.18 22.22
N THR A 12 -27.16 -32.72 21.74
CA THR A 12 -28.04 -32.01 20.80
C THR A 12 -28.90 -30.97 21.53
N PRO A 13 -29.51 -29.97 20.84
CA PRO A 13 -30.41 -28.99 21.46
C PRO A 13 -31.57 -29.68 22.23
N ARG A 14 -32.05 -30.84 21.78
CA ARG A 14 -33.07 -31.62 22.45
C ARG A 14 -32.57 -32.19 23.80
N ILE A 15 -31.36 -32.76 23.81
CA ILE A 15 -30.73 -33.27 25.03
C ILE A 15 -30.46 -32.13 26.01
N ARG A 16 -30.02 -30.98 25.53
CA ARG A 16 -29.74 -29.79 26.37
C ARG A 16 -31.01 -29.26 27.05
N ARG A 17 -32.16 -29.19 26.33
CA ARG A 17 -33.46 -28.87 26.94
C ARG A 17 -33.85 -29.90 28.01
N TYR A 18 -33.68 -31.19 27.72
CA TYR A 18 -33.95 -32.24 28.67
C TYR A 18 -33.12 -32.09 29.97
N LEU A 19 -31.81 -31.80 29.83
CA LEU A 19 -30.94 -31.50 30.96
C LEU A 19 -31.42 -30.32 31.80
N GLN A 20 -31.94 -29.26 31.16
CA GLN A 20 -32.42 -28.07 31.86
C GLN A 20 -33.75 -28.27 32.57
N GLN A 21 -34.61 -29.14 32.06
CA GLN A 21 -35.97 -29.36 32.56
C GLN A 21 -36.11 -30.58 33.49
N SER A 22 -35.09 -31.41 33.54
CA SER A 22 -35.19 -32.67 34.32
C SER A 22 -34.93 -32.45 35.82
N ASP A 23 -35.73 -33.10 36.66
CA ASP A 23 -35.60 -33.09 38.11
C ASP A 23 -34.57 -34.15 38.63
N LYS A 24 -34.05 -35.00 37.74
CA LYS A 24 -33.04 -36.01 38.06
C LYS A 24 -31.73 -35.38 38.51
N SER A 25 -30.98 -36.11 39.34
CA SER A 25 -29.66 -35.66 39.77
C SER A 25 -28.65 -35.60 38.61
N ASP A 26 -27.61 -34.75 38.72
CA ASP A 26 -26.57 -34.62 37.71
C ASP A 26 -25.86 -35.94 37.41
N ARG A 27 -25.70 -36.81 38.42
CA ARG A 27 -25.08 -38.13 38.26
C ARG A 27 -25.96 -39.09 37.48
N GLU A 28 -27.26 -39.11 37.75
CA GLU A 28 -28.23 -39.95 37.04
C GLU A 28 -28.30 -39.55 35.56
N LEU A 29 -28.39 -38.24 35.27
CA LEU A 29 -28.41 -37.73 33.91
C LEU A 29 -27.09 -38.02 33.17
N ALA A 30 -25.95 -37.92 33.84
CA ALA A 30 -24.66 -38.23 33.25
C ALA A 30 -24.58 -39.72 32.84
N THR A 31 -25.08 -40.61 33.68
CA THR A 31 -25.14 -42.07 33.43
C THR A 31 -26.12 -42.38 32.31
N GLU A 32 -27.34 -41.83 32.36
CA GLU A 32 -28.39 -42.04 31.37
C GLU A 32 -28.00 -41.62 29.96
N LEU A 33 -27.31 -40.49 29.85
CA LEU A 33 -26.94 -39.88 28.55
C LEU A 33 -25.52 -40.22 28.10
N GLY A 34 -24.76 -40.95 28.90
CA GLY A 34 -23.36 -41.30 28.57
C GLY A 34 -22.43 -40.08 28.47
N ILE A 35 -22.68 -39.02 29.26
CA ILE A 35 -21.89 -37.78 29.26
C ILE A 35 -21.30 -37.51 30.64
N SER A 36 -20.32 -36.62 30.73
CA SER A 36 -19.72 -36.26 32.01
C SER A 36 -20.67 -35.42 32.89
N VAL A 37 -20.60 -35.60 34.22
CA VAL A 37 -21.32 -34.75 35.18
C VAL A 37 -21.03 -33.26 34.97
N THR A 38 -19.80 -32.93 34.61
CA THR A 38 -19.38 -31.56 34.29
C THR A 38 -20.14 -31.00 33.08
N THR A 39 -20.40 -31.85 32.08
CA THR A 39 -21.19 -31.47 30.89
C THR A 39 -22.65 -31.25 31.29
N VAL A 40 -23.23 -32.09 32.16
CA VAL A 40 -24.60 -31.89 32.67
C VAL A 40 -24.72 -30.54 33.38
N ARG A 41 -23.83 -30.28 34.36
CA ARG A 41 -23.82 -29.00 35.11
C ARG A 41 -23.67 -27.80 34.21
N ARG A 42 -22.77 -27.89 33.24
CA ARG A 42 -22.54 -26.81 32.26
C ARG A 42 -23.82 -26.47 31.49
N TRP A 43 -24.61 -27.44 31.07
CA TRP A 43 -25.83 -27.21 30.32
C TRP A 43 -27.02 -26.82 31.20
N ARG A 44 -27.10 -27.31 32.45
CA ARG A 44 -28.11 -26.87 33.41
C ARG A 44 -27.96 -25.41 33.80
N ASN A 45 -26.73 -24.96 33.96
CA ASN A 45 -26.45 -23.56 34.34
C ASN A 45 -26.53 -22.57 33.19
N ARG A 46 -26.90 -23.00 31.97
CA ARG A 46 -27.09 -22.13 30.81
C ARG A 46 -28.56 -21.86 30.58
N GLU A 47 -28.89 -20.59 30.30
CA GLU A 47 -30.25 -20.21 29.90
C GLU A 47 -30.57 -20.65 28.46
N GLN A 48 -29.56 -20.73 27.58
CA GLN A 48 -29.74 -21.06 26.17
C GLN A 48 -29.25 -22.45 25.82
N VAL A 49 -30.00 -23.17 24.98
CA VAL A 49 -29.66 -24.50 24.46
C VAL A 49 -28.71 -24.44 23.25
N SER A 50 -28.54 -23.24 22.66
CA SER A 50 -27.61 -22.99 21.54
C SER A 50 -26.17 -22.84 22.02
N ASP A 51 -25.23 -23.19 21.17
CA ASP A 51 -23.82 -22.89 21.43
C ASP A 51 -23.54 -21.40 21.32
N ASN A 52 -22.75 -20.87 22.25
CA ASN A 52 -22.30 -19.50 22.16
C ASN A 52 -21.36 -19.36 20.96
N HIS A 53 -21.43 -18.22 20.29
CA HIS A 53 -20.46 -17.88 19.26
C HIS A 53 -19.03 -17.95 19.82
N THR A 54 -18.18 -18.75 19.19
CA THR A 54 -16.76 -18.89 19.55
C THR A 54 -15.91 -17.74 19.04
N THR A 55 -16.52 -16.82 18.27
CA THR A 55 -15.81 -15.65 17.75
C THR A 55 -15.39 -14.74 18.91
N PRO A 56 -14.10 -14.41 19.03
CA PRO A 56 -13.63 -13.49 20.06
C PRO A 56 -14.36 -12.15 19.97
N LYS A 57 -14.76 -11.57 21.12
CA LYS A 57 -15.41 -10.24 21.16
C LYS A 57 -14.46 -9.12 20.70
N VAL A 58 -13.16 -9.32 20.90
CA VAL A 58 -12.11 -8.39 20.44
C VAL A 58 -11.17 -9.13 19.50
N ILE A 59 -11.11 -8.70 18.26
CA ILE A 59 -10.17 -9.21 17.26
C ILE A 59 -9.04 -8.19 17.14
N HIS A 60 -7.84 -8.57 17.57
CA HIS A 60 -6.64 -7.76 17.36
C HIS A 60 -6.29 -7.76 15.87
N LYS A 61 -6.43 -6.60 15.24
CA LYS A 61 -6.07 -6.40 13.83
C LYS A 61 -4.58 -6.13 13.73
N ALA A 62 -3.88 -6.88 12.88
CA ALA A 62 -2.44 -6.69 12.64
C ALA A 62 -2.12 -5.38 11.88
N LEU A 63 -3.07 -4.86 11.10
CA LEU A 63 -2.96 -3.59 10.40
C LEU A 63 -4.10 -2.67 10.84
N ARG A 64 -3.79 -1.40 11.06
CA ARG A 64 -4.78 -0.33 11.25
C ARG A 64 -5.51 -0.04 9.94
N GLN A 65 -6.66 0.58 10.00
CA GLN A 65 -7.50 0.85 8.83
C GLN A 65 -6.79 1.72 7.79
N GLU A 66 -6.03 2.71 8.24
CA GLU A 66 -5.23 3.59 7.39
C GLU A 66 -4.11 2.81 6.67
N GLN A 67 -3.44 1.92 7.39
CA GLN A 67 -2.41 1.05 6.80
C GLN A 67 -3.00 0.09 5.76
N VAL A 68 -4.21 -0.44 6.00
CA VAL A 68 -4.92 -1.28 5.02
C VAL A 68 -5.26 -0.47 3.76
N ALA A 69 -5.73 0.77 3.91
CA ALA A 69 -6.02 1.66 2.79
C ALA A 69 -4.75 1.94 1.97
N LEU A 70 -3.63 2.26 2.64
CA LEU A 70 -2.34 2.50 2.02
C LEU A 70 -1.83 1.28 1.23
N VAL A 71 -1.88 0.10 1.83
CA VAL A 71 -1.42 -1.15 1.19
C VAL A 71 -2.25 -1.49 -0.05
N ASN A 72 -3.58 -1.32 0.01
CA ASN A 72 -4.44 -1.55 -1.16
C ASN A 72 -4.14 -0.54 -2.28
N ALA A 73 -3.92 0.72 -1.95
CA ALA A 73 -3.56 1.72 -2.96
C ALA A 73 -2.18 1.46 -3.56
N LEU A 74 -1.18 1.10 -2.75
CA LEU A 74 0.13 0.67 -3.28
C LEU A 74 -0.02 -0.46 -4.28
N ARG A 75 -0.86 -1.45 -3.99
CA ARG A 75 -1.13 -2.54 -4.92
C ARG A 75 -1.79 -2.06 -6.21
N ASP A 76 -2.78 -1.20 -6.09
CA ASP A 76 -3.51 -0.65 -7.25
C ASP A 76 -2.60 0.18 -8.16
N ILE A 77 -1.70 0.98 -7.56
CA ILE A 77 -0.74 1.82 -8.28
C ILE A 77 0.34 0.99 -8.95
N THR A 78 0.95 0.07 -8.18
CA THR A 78 2.13 -0.65 -8.64
C THR A 78 1.79 -1.88 -9.47
N GLY A 79 0.57 -2.42 -9.34
CA GLY A 79 0.21 -3.73 -9.88
C GLY A 79 1.11 -4.86 -9.36
N ALA A 80 1.81 -4.62 -8.23
CA ALA A 80 2.82 -5.53 -7.72
C ALA A 80 2.22 -6.88 -7.31
N PRO A 81 2.90 -8.00 -7.60
CA PRO A 81 2.58 -9.28 -7.00
C PRO A 81 2.68 -9.22 -5.47
N LEU A 82 2.03 -10.17 -4.78
CA LEU A 82 1.96 -10.18 -3.31
C LEU A 82 3.33 -10.12 -2.63
N ASP A 83 4.32 -10.83 -3.17
CA ASP A 83 5.66 -10.89 -2.55
C ASP A 83 6.45 -9.58 -2.72
N GLU A 84 6.31 -8.91 -3.87
CA GLU A 84 6.87 -7.58 -4.07
C GLU A 84 6.17 -6.54 -3.19
N LEU A 85 4.83 -6.62 -3.08
CA LEU A 85 4.08 -5.75 -2.20
C LEU A 85 4.47 -5.94 -0.73
N LEU A 86 4.72 -7.20 -0.30
CA LEU A 86 5.19 -7.50 1.04
C LEU A 86 6.55 -6.82 1.34
N GLN A 87 7.48 -6.85 0.38
CA GLN A 87 8.75 -6.15 0.52
C GLN A 87 8.56 -4.63 0.63
N MET A 88 7.66 -4.05 -0.18
CA MET A 88 7.34 -2.62 -0.09
C MET A 88 6.76 -2.25 1.28
N VAL A 89 5.87 -3.08 1.82
CA VAL A 89 5.22 -2.84 3.11
C VAL A 89 6.22 -3.00 4.26
N ASN A 90 7.01 -4.07 4.26
CA ASN A 90 7.94 -4.35 5.35
C ASN A 90 9.17 -3.43 5.31
N ASN A 91 9.79 -3.27 4.14
CA ASN A 91 11.06 -2.56 3.99
C ASN A 91 10.86 -1.07 3.62
N GLY A 92 9.83 -0.77 2.80
CA GLY A 92 9.57 0.59 2.36
C GLY A 92 8.74 1.41 3.35
N LEU A 93 7.78 0.77 4.04
CA LEU A 93 6.89 1.43 5.00
C LEU A 93 7.23 1.10 6.46
N GLY A 94 8.17 0.20 6.72
CA GLY A 94 8.49 -0.24 8.08
C GLY A 94 7.35 -0.98 8.80
N ILE A 95 6.35 -1.49 8.08
CA ILE A 95 5.20 -2.17 8.65
C ILE A 95 5.44 -3.68 8.63
N ALA A 96 5.80 -4.26 9.78
CA ALA A 96 6.09 -5.69 9.89
C ALA A 96 4.80 -6.54 9.80
N VAL A 97 4.59 -7.22 8.68
CA VAL A 97 3.46 -8.13 8.48
C VAL A 97 3.92 -9.41 7.77
N SER A 98 3.23 -10.52 8.07
CA SER A 98 3.44 -11.76 7.32
C SER A 98 2.69 -11.74 5.98
N ARG A 99 3.16 -12.56 5.02
CA ARG A 99 2.52 -12.76 3.72
C ARG A 99 1.04 -13.15 3.83
N ALA A 100 0.73 -14.07 4.74
CA ALA A 100 -0.64 -14.53 4.98
C ALA A 100 -1.52 -13.42 5.56
N THR A 101 -0.98 -12.63 6.48
CA THR A 101 -1.66 -11.48 7.06
C THR A 101 -1.94 -10.43 6.00
N LEU A 102 -0.94 -10.04 5.21
CA LEU A 102 -1.08 -9.07 4.13
C LEU A 102 -2.18 -9.51 3.14
N ASN A 103 -2.17 -10.77 2.71
CA ASN A 103 -3.15 -11.31 1.76
C ASN A 103 -4.61 -11.23 2.25
N ARG A 104 -4.84 -11.36 3.58
CA ARG A 104 -6.19 -11.23 4.16
C ARG A 104 -6.77 -9.82 4.06
N TYR A 105 -5.92 -8.79 4.07
CA TYR A 105 -6.33 -7.39 3.99
C TYR A 105 -6.45 -6.86 2.57
N LEU A 106 -5.90 -7.58 1.58
CA LEU A 106 -5.97 -7.17 0.20
C LEU A 106 -7.37 -7.46 -0.38
N LYS A 107 -7.97 -6.44 -0.95
CA LYS A 107 -9.18 -6.62 -1.77
C LYS A 107 -8.83 -7.45 -3.01
N PRO A 108 -9.76 -8.27 -3.54
CA PRO A 108 -9.56 -8.90 -4.85
C PRO A 108 -9.20 -7.82 -5.87
N ALA A 109 -8.08 -8.01 -6.59
CA ALA A 109 -7.67 -7.06 -7.60
C ALA A 109 -8.80 -6.89 -8.62
N SER A 110 -9.32 -5.67 -8.78
CA SER A 110 -10.32 -5.40 -9.80
C SER A 110 -9.70 -5.69 -11.17
N VAL A 111 -10.36 -6.48 -11.99
CA VAL A 111 -9.89 -6.95 -13.30
C VAL A 111 -9.56 -5.78 -14.25
N LYS A 112 -10.01 -4.58 -13.95
CA LYS A 112 -9.89 -3.39 -14.82
C LYS A 112 -8.54 -2.66 -14.74
N GLN A 113 -7.66 -2.93 -13.77
CA GLN A 113 -6.41 -2.19 -13.59
C GLN A 113 -5.13 -2.96 -13.98
N LYS A 114 -5.24 -4.08 -14.66
CA LYS A 114 -4.07 -4.82 -15.18
C LYS A 114 -3.25 -4.09 -16.26
N GLY A 115 -3.57 -2.86 -16.58
CA GLY A 115 -3.03 -2.19 -17.77
C GLY A 115 -2.22 -0.91 -17.56
N ALA A 116 -2.29 -0.24 -16.43
CA ALA A 116 -1.89 1.17 -16.42
C ALA A 116 -0.41 1.44 -16.10
N MET A 117 0.33 0.54 -15.47
CA MET A 117 1.67 0.88 -15.00
C MET A 117 2.82 -0.04 -15.40
N LEU A 118 2.56 -1.24 -15.86
CA LEU A 118 3.61 -2.23 -16.16
C LEU A 118 3.43 -2.93 -17.52
N GLN A 119 2.90 -2.24 -18.53
CA GLN A 119 3.04 -2.70 -19.91
C GLN A 119 4.43 -2.37 -20.48
N GLY A 120 5.45 -2.74 -19.74
CA GLY A 120 6.83 -2.75 -20.19
C GLY A 120 7.40 -4.15 -20.16
N LYS A 121 6.69 -5.15 -20.70
CA LYS A 121 7.23 -6.50 -20.89
C LYS A 121 8.26 -6.59 -22.02
N LYS A 122 8.61 -5.49 -22.66
CA LYS A 122 9.71 -5.44 -23.62
C LYS A 122 10.95 -4.95 -22.88
N ALA A 123 12.00 -5.76 -22.90
CA ALA A 123 13.34 -5.30 -22.57
C ALA A 123 13.60 -3.96 -23.27
N LEU A 124 14.24 -3.03 -22.58
CA LEU A 124 14.65 -1.77 -23.16
C LEU A 124 15.40 -2.05 -24.46
N LYS A 125 15.00 -1.39 -25.55
CA LYS A 125 15.75 -1.47 -26.80
C LYS A 125 17.18 -0.97 -26.52
N ALA A 126 18.17 -1.72 -26.98
CA ALA A 126 19.55 -1.27 -26.89
C ALA A 126 19.69 0.12 -27.56
N GLY A 127 20.38 1.05 -26.90
CA GLY A 127 20.62 2.42 -27.40
C GLY A 127 19.71 3.52 -26.87
N ILE A 128 18.76 3.22 -25.95
CA ILE A 128 17.99 4.29 -25.28
C ILE A 128 18.83 4.82 -24.10
N VAL A 129 19.26 6.07 -24.20
CA VAL A 129 20.00 6.77 -23.15
C VAL A 129 19.05 7.59 -22.30
N PRO A 130 19.09 7.46 -20.95
CA PRO A 130 18.30 8.28 -20.04
C PRO A 130 18.88 9.70 -19.97
N GLN A 131 18.29 10.64 -20.68
CA GLN A 131 18.76 12.04 -20.76
C GLN A 131 17.68 13.05 -20.44
N LYS A 132 16.51 12.58 -20.01
CA LYS A 132 15.33 13.42 -19.82
C LYS A 132 14.78 13.27 -18.41
N LEU A 133 14.37 14.40 -17.80
CA LEU A 133 13.65 14.42 -16.54
C LEU A 133 12.28 15.09 -16.73
N LEU A 134 11.23 14.42 -16.32
CA LEU A 134 9.86 14.94 -16.35
C LEU A 134 9.52 15.48 -14.96
N LEU A 135 9.12 16.74 -14.88
CA LEU A 135 8.77 17.44 -13.65
C LEU A 135 7.27 17.73 -13.61
N HIS A 136 6.62 17.31 -12.56
CA HIS A 136 5.18 17.47 -12.35
C HIS A 136 4.90 18.23 -11.06
N HIS A 137 3.86 19.06 -11.08
CA HIS A 137 3.27 19.71 -9.92
C HIS A 137 1.81 19.34 -9.83
N GLN A 138 1.36 19.00 -8.62
CA GLN A 138 -0.03 18.74 -8.34
C GLN A 138 -0.43 19.36 -7.00
N PRO A 139 -1.41 20.28 -7.00
CA PRO A 139 -2.02 20.74 -5.76
C PRO A 139 -2.87 19.60 -5.17
N LEU A 140 -2.82 19.46 -3.85
CA LEU A 140 -3.56 18.47 -3.08
C LEU A 140 -4.42 19.20 -2.07
N SER A 141 -5.75 19.07 -2.19
CA SER A 141 -6.66 19.52 -1.14
C SER A 141 -6.61 18.49 0.00
N LEU A 142 -5.76 18.74 0.98
CA LEU A 142 -5.71 17.95 2.20
C LEU A 142 -6.72 18.54 3.18
N HIS A 143 -7.58 17.70 3.75
CA HIS A 143 -8.35 18.04 4.94
C HIS A 143 -7.40 18.01 6.14
N MET A 144 -6.56 19.04 6.26
CA MET A 144 -5.84 19.33 7.48
C MET A 144 -6.73 20.23 8.34
N ASP A 145 -6.63 20.13 9.66
CA ASP A 145 -7.43 20.94 10.59
C ASP A 145 -7.24 22.45 10.38
N ASP A 146 -6.17 22.85 9.69
CA ASP A 146 -5.85 24.25 9.34
C ASP A 146 -6.20 24.63 7.88
N GLY A 147 -6.81 23.75 7.09
CA GLY A 147 -7.31 24.05 5.75
C GLY A 147 -6.25 24.38 4.70
N GLY A 148 -4.98 24.07 4.95
CA GLY A 148 -3.86 24.36 4.06
C GLY A 148 -3.87 23.53 2.79
N GLU A 149 -3.60 24.16 1.63
CA GLU A 149 -3.34 23.45 0.39
C GLU A 149 -1.91 22.90 0.42
N GLN A 150 -1.75 21.61 0.11
CA GLN A 150 -0.45 20.96 -0.02
C GLN A 150 -0.12 20.80 -1.51
N HIS A 151 1.16 20.85 -1.85
CA HIS A 151 1.63 20.74 -3.22
C HIS A 151 2.62 19.58 -3.35
N LEU A 152 2.24 18.58 -4.15
CA LEU A 152 3.13 17.49 -4.53
C LEU A 152 3.98 17.93 -5.74
N LEU A 153 5.29 17.89 -5.56
CA LEU A 153 6.27 18.05 -6.64
C LEU A 153 6.90 16.68 -6.90
N TRP A 154 6.86 16.25 -8.15
CA TRP A 154 7.36 14.94 -8.57
C TRP A 154 8.23 15.04 -9.83
N ALA A 155 9.44 14.47 -9.74
CA ALA A 155 10.35 14.28 -10.87
C ALA A 155 10.45 12.79 -11.22
N ARG A 156 10.52 12.48 -12.51
CA ARG A 156 10.67 11.10 -12.99
C ARG A 156 11.60 11.04 -14.20
N GLU A 157 12.52 10.07 -14.19
CA GLU A 157 13.27 9.68 -15.37
C GLU A 157 12.47 8.58 -16.12
N PRO A 158 12.05 8.78 -17.38
CA PRO A 158 11.07 7.91 -18.04
C PRO A 158 11.59 6.52 -18.43
N VAL A 159 12.89 6.33 -18.65
CA VAL A 159 13.50 5.06 -19.07
C VAL A 159 13.58 4.08 -17.91
N SER A 160 14.27 4.46 -16.84
CA SER A 160 14.44 3.65 -15.65
C SER A 160 13.20 3.63 -14.75
N GLY A 161 12.44 4.74 -14.78
CA GLY A 161 11.37 5.03 -13.84
C GLY A 161 11.86 5.61 -12.51
N TRP A 162 13.16 5.96 -12.41
CA TRP A 162 13.68 6.66 -11.23
C TRP A 162 12.81 7.85 -10.87
N CYS A 163 12.56 8.07 -9.57
CA CYS A 163 11.67 9.11 -9.10
C CYS A 163 12.23 9.90 -7.91
N TYR A 164 11.82 11.17 -7.83
CA TYR A 164 12.12 12.06 -6.71
C TYR A 164 10.86 12.89 -6.42
N ALA A 165 10.36 12.83 -5.20
CA ALA A 165 9.13 13.52 -4.84
C ALA A 165 9.28 14.26 -3.51
N ARG A 166 8.59 15.40 -3.38
CA ARG A 166 8.51 16.21 -2.17
C ARG A 166 7.11 16.80 -2.03
N LEU A 167 6.70 17.01 -0.78
CA LEU A 167 5.44 17.64 -0.42
C LEU A 167 5.72 18.98 0.27
N TYR A 168 5.00 20.02 -0.14
CA TYR A 168 5.18 21.38 0.38
C TYR A 168 3.82 22.02 0.73
N ALA A 169 3.78 22.79 1.81
CA ALA A 169 2.59 23.54 2.23
C ALA A 169 2.27 24.76 1.34
N GLY A 170 3.17 25.13 0.43
CA GLY A 170 2.99 26.24 -0.53
C GLY A 170 4.08 26.19 -1.58
N ILE A 171 3.88 26.88 -2.69
CA ILE A 171 4.84 26.97 -3.77
C ILE A 171 5.18 28.41 -4.14
N SER A 172 6.43 28.61 -4.54
CA SER A 172 6.91 29.84 -5.16
C SER A 172 7.83 29.51 -6.34
N PRO A 173 8.07 30.44 -7.27
CA PRO A 173 9.01 30.20 -8.36
C PRO A 173 10.41 29.82 -7.86
N GLN A 174 10.84 30.38 -6.74
CA GLN A 174 12.12 30.07 -6.09
C GLN A 174 12.16 28.65 -5.55
N LEU A 175 11.08 28.20 -4.87
CA LEU A 175 10.95 26.83 -4.37
C LEU A 175 10.96 25.83 -5.53
N LEU A 176 10.20 26.09 -6.58
CA LEU A 176 10.14 25.22 -7.77
C LEU A 176 11.53 25.08 -8.41
N ALA A 177 12.26 26.20 -8.55
CA ALA A 177 13.62 26.19 -9.08
C ALA A 177 14.58 25.41 -8.17
N HIS A 178 14.48 25.60 -6.84
CA HIS A 178 15.30 24.88 -5.88
C HIS A 178 15.05 23.38 -5.93
N TRP A 179 13.79 22.96 -5.83
CA TRP A 179 13.39 21.56 -5.91
C TRP A 179 13.79 20.89 -7.24
N ALA A 180 13.63 21.59 -8.37
CA ALA A 180 14.03 21.06 -9.69
C ALA A 180 15.54 20.83 -9.78
N ASN A 181 16.35 21.76 -9.26
CA ASN A 181 17.79 21.60 -9.20
C ASN A 181 18.20 20.45 -8.25
N ASP A 182 17.50 20.27 -7.12
CA ASP A 182 17.74 19.15 -6.21
C ASP A 182 17.39 17.81 -6.87
N ALA A 183 16.27 17.76 -7.61
CA ALA A 183 15.89 16.56 -8.37
C ALA A 183 16.93 16.21 -9.46
N LEU A 184 17.46 17.21 -10.16
CA LEU A 184 18.55 17.02 -11.13
C LEU A 184 19.82 16.49 -10.50
N LYS A 185 20.23 17.05 -9.37
CA LYS A 185 21.41 16.59 -8.63
C LYS A 185 21.27 15.19 -8.06
N ALA A 186 20.04 14.84 -7.61
CA ALA A 186 19.74 13.53 -7.05
C ALA A 186 19.65 12.43 -8.12
N CYS A 187 19.33 12.79 -9.37
CA CYS A 187 19.25 11.84 -10.48
C CYS A 187 20.63 11.35 -10.89
N PRO A 188 20.87 10.02 -10.93
CA PRO A 188 22.19 9.51 -11.34
C PRO A 188 22.50 9.68 -12.83
N ALA A 189 21.48 9.92 -13.68
CA ALA A 189 21.64 10.09 -15.10
C ALA A 189 22.17 11.49 -15.47
N ASP A 190 22.87 11.59 -16.59
CA ASP A 190 23.25 12.86 -17.19
C ASP A 190 22.07 13.46 -17.94
N ILE A 191 21.32 14.35 -17.27
CA ILE A 191 20.07 14.92 -17.78
C ILE A 191 20.36 16.13 -18.66
N GLN A 192 20.07 15.99 -19.94
CA GLN A 192 20.23 17.06 -20.94
C GLN A 192 18.95 17.86 -21.17
N SER A 193 17.79 17.28 -20.85
CA SER A 193 16.52 17.97 -21.06
C SER A 193 15.57 17.75 -19.88
N VAL A 194 14.82 18.80 -19.56
CA VAL A 194 13.77 18.80 -18.53
C VAL A 194 12.46 19.20 -19.19
N GLU A 195 11.42 18.42 -18.94
CA GLU A 195 10.06 18.76 -19.35
C GLU A 195 9.22 19.08 -18.11
N THR A 196 8.55 20.22 -18.09
CA THR A 196 7.62 20.63 -17.04
C THR A 196 6.19 20.62 -17.55
N PHE A 197 5.23 20.39 -16.66
CA PHE A 197 3.82 20.29 -17.02
C PHE A 197 2.97 21.22 -16.15
N GLY A 198 2.56 22.35 -16.76
CA GLY A 198 1.72 23.36 -16.13
C GLY A 198 2.45 24.36 -15.25
N PHE A 199 3.80 24.41 -15.28
CA PHE A 199 4.59 25.40 -14.56
C PHE A 199 5.94 25.65 -15.25
N GLU A 200 6.53 26.80 -14.98
CA GLU A 200 7.86 27.17 -15.45
C GLU A 200 8.90 26.98 -14.35
N VAL A 201 10.11 26.63 -14.75
CA VAL A 201 11.25 26.49 -13.84
C VAL A 201 12.51 27.08 -14.44
N LYS A 202 13.29 27.79 -13.64
CA LYS A 202 14.63 28.28 -13.99
C LYS A 202 15.67 27.36 -13.37
N LEU A 203 16.45 26.69 -14.23
CA LEU A 203 17.54 25.82 -13.78
C LEU A 203 18.84 26.62 -13.65
N LYS A 204 19.73 26.20 -12.76
CA LYS A 204 21.05 26.77 -12.58
C LYS A 204 22.02 26.33 -13.68
N GLU A 205 21.86 25.12 -14.19
CA GLU A 205 22.71 24.55 -15.23
C GLU A 205 22.32 25.10 -16.61
N ARG A 206 23.27 25.76 -17.29
CA ARG A 206 23.04 26.41 -18.58
C ARG A 206 22.89 25.43 -19.75
N ASN A 207 23.35 24.19 -19.62
CA ASN A 207 23.36 23.21 -20.71
C ASN A 207 22.10 22.31 -20.72
N THR A 208 21.21 22.48 -19.76
CA THR A 208 19.95 21.66 -19.70
C THR A 208 18.84 22.44 -20.39
N THR A 209 18.25 21.86 -21.43
CA THR A 209 17.09 22.46 -22.12
C THR A 209 15.83 22.26 -21.29
N VAL A 210 15.02 23.34 -21.18
CA VAL A 210 13.73 23.25 -20.47
C VAL A 210 12.60 23.40 -21.49
N THR A 211 11.69 22.41 -21.52
CA THR A 211 10.47 22.45 -22.33
C THR A 211 9.27 22.55 -21.42
N VAL A 212 8.45 23.58 -21.57
CA VAL A 212 7.24 23.78 -20.78
C VAL A 212 6.02 23.32 -21.58
N HIS A 213 5.28 22.35 -21.03
CA HIS A 213 4.01 21.91 -21.60
C HIS A 213 2.85 22.62 -20.90
N PRO A 214 1.92 23.24 -21.66
CA PRO A 214 0.83 24.05 -21.09
C PRO A 214 -0.23 23.22 -20.35
N ARG A 215 -0.24 21.90 -20.51
CA ARG A 215 -1.22 21.00 -19.88
C ARG A 215 -0.56 20.06 -18.90
N GLN A 216 -1.20 19.88 -17.75
CA GLN A 216 -0.85 18.80 -16.84
C GLN A 216 -0.97 17.46 -17.58
N TYR A 217 0.11 16.70 -17.60
CA TYR A 217 0.15 15.42 -18.27
C TYR A 217 -0.66 14.38 -17.48
N ARG A 218 -1.45 13.56 -18.20
CA ARG A 218 -2.29 12.49 -17.58
C ARG A 218 -1.50 11.40 -16.87
N ALA A 219 -0.18 11.35 -16.99
CA ALA A 219 0.67 10.41 -16.23
C ALA A 219 0.61 10.64 -14.71
N VAL A 220 0.02 11.74 -14.27
CA VAL A 220 -0.33 12.01 -12.86
C VAL A 220 -1.31 11.01 -12.27
N GLN A 221 -2.04 10.22 -13.06
CA GLN A 221 -2.92 9.17 -12.54
C GLN A 221 -2.24 8.11 -11.69
N VAL A 222 -0.92 8.04 -11.71
CA VAL A 222 -0.12 7.11 -10.90
C VAL A 222 0.19 7.66 -9.51
N ALA A 223 0.35 8.97 -9.39
CA ALA A 223 0.57 9.63 -8.10
C ALA A 223 -0.74 9.91 -7.36
N LEU A 224 -1.85 10.07 -8.09
CA LEU A 224 -3.15 10.39 -7.54
C LEU A 224 -3.59 9.50 -6.38
N PRO A 225 -3.49 8.16 -6.43
CA PRO A 225 -3.91 7.33 -5.31
C PRO A 225 -3.00 7.48 -4.08
N LEU A 226 -1.69 7.70 -4.23
CA LEU A 226 -0.82 8.05 -3.11
C LEU A 226 -1.22 9.40 -2.53
N CYS A 227 -1.53 10.37 -3.38
CA CYS A 227 -1.99 11.70 -2.98
C CYS A 227 -3.34 11.67 -2.27
N GLU A 228 -4.24 10.76 -2.60
CA GLU A 228 -5.52 10.57 -1.90
C GLU A 228 -5.37 9.91 -0.53
N ILE A 229 -4.30 9.16 -0.31
CA ILE A 229 -4.09 8.37 0.90
C ILE A 229 -3.19 9.09 1.89
N ILE A 230 -2.18 9.80 1.41
CA ILE A 230 -1.30 10.64 2.23
C ILE A 230 -2.11 11.55 3.16
N PRO A 231 -3.18 12.26 2.70
CA PRO A 231 -4.03 13.06 3.56
C PRO A 231 -4.77 12.29 4.66
N ARG A 232 -5.09 11.02 4.38
CA ARG A 232 -5.82 10.17 5.34
C ARG A 232 -4.91 9.55 6.41
N LEU A 233 -3.61 9.71 6.27
CA LEU A 233 -2.63 9.20 7.23
C LEU A 233 -2.43 10.15 8.43
N ASN A 234 -3.18 11.25 8.51
CA ASN A 234 -3.25 12.17 9.66
C ASN A 234 -1.90 12.40 10.32
N SER A 235 -0.90 12.93 9.64
CA SER A 235 0.30 13.35 10.38
C SER A 235 1.44 13.86 9.50
N GLU A 236 2.33 14.58 10.15
CA GLU A 236 3.67 14.98 9.70
C GLU A 236 4.47 13.95 8.87
N PRO A 237 4.24 12.62 8.99
CA PRO A 237 5.00 11.66 8.20
C PRO A 237 4.59 11.54 6.73
N ALA A 238 3.62 12.28 6.22
CA ALA A 238 3.24 12.15 4.80
C ALA A 238 4.40 12.49 3.85
N GLY A 239 5.13 13.55 4.14
CA GLY A 239 6.33 13.93 3.38
C GLY A 239 7.46 12.93 3.54
N GLU A 240 7.70 12.47 4.76
CA GLU A 240 8.73 11.46 5.06
C GLU A 240 8.40 10.11 4.42
N LEU A 241 7.16 9.65 4.52
CA LEU A 241 6.68 8.45 3.85
C LEU A 241 6.89 8.50 2.33
N LEU A 242 6.64 9.66 1.72
CA LEU A 242 6.84 9.85 0.29
C LEU A 242 8.33 9.73 -0.09
N ILE A 243 9.23 10.28 0.73
CA ILE A 243 10.68 10.16 0.55
C ILE A 243 11.11 8.68 0.64
N GLN A 244 10.70 8.00 1.69
CA GLN A 244 11.03 6.58 1.92
C GLN A 244 10.51 5.69 0.77
N LEU A 245 9.31 5.95 0.26
CA LEU A 245 8.76 5.23 -0.89
C LEU A 245 9.58 5.45 -2.16
N CYS A 246 10.01 6.69 -2.43
CA CYS A 246 10.87 7.00 -3.58
C CYS A 246 12.23 6.30 -3.43
N GLU A 247 12.84 6.33 -2.26
CA GLU A 247 14.11 5.65 -1.99
C GLU A 247 14.00 4.14 -2.14
N PHE A 248 12.97 3.54 -1.56
CA PHE A 248 12.70 2.11 -1.72
C PHE A 248 12.48 1.74 -3.20
N TYR A 249 11.69 2.52 -3.94
CA TYR A 249 11.45 2.27 -5.35
C TYR A 249 12.74 2.38 -6.18
N ASN A 250 13.56 3.38 -5.91
CA ASN A 250 14.79 3.63 -6.64
C ASN A 250 15.89 2.60 -6.33
N ARG A 251 16.03 2.16 -5.08
CA ARG A 251 17.17 1.36 -4.59
C ARG A 251 16.78 -0.04 -4.12
N GLY A 252 15.57 -0.24 -3.65
CA GLY A 252 15.12 -1.49 -3.04
C GLY A 252 14.39 -2.43 -3.99
N LYS A 253 13.91 -1.95 -5.13
CA LYS A 253 13.09 -2.73 -6.04
C LYS A 253 13.77 -2.99 -7.38
N ALA A 254 14.28 -4.21 -7.57
CA ALA A 254 14.75 -4.70 -8.86
C ALA A 254 13.58 -4.81 -9.88
N GLN A 255 13.81 -4.42 -11.12
CA GLN A 255 12.81 -4.40 -12.18
C GLN A 255 13.24 -5.25 -13.37
N LYS A 256 12.37 -6.17 -13.79
CA LYS A 256 12.63 -7.05 -14.95
C LYS A 256 12.94 -6.29 -16.23
N LYS A 257 12.27 -5.14 -16.46
CA LYS A 257 12.53 -4.28 -17.61
C LYS A 257 13.95 -3.69 -17.64
N LEU A 258 14.62 -3.60 -16.49
CA LEU A 258 15.98 -3.09 -16.31
C LEU A 258 17.02 -4.22 -16.15
N GLY A 259 16.69 -5.44 -16.54
CA GLY A 259 17.58 -6.59 -16.39
C GLY A 259 17.81 -6.98 -14.93
N GLU A 260 16.75 -6.99 -14.12
CA GLU A 260 16.77 -7.27 -12.67
C GLU A 260 17.60 -6.25 -11.86
N SER A 261 17.82 -5.05 -12.42
CA SER A 261 18.48 -3.93 -11.73
C SER A 261 17.43 -3.00 -11.11
N THR A 262 17.83 -2.28 -10.06
CA THR A 262 17.03 -1.17 -9.54
C THR A 262 17.15 0.07 -10.44
N PRO A 263 16.21 1.02 -10.44
CA PRO A 263 16.33 2.26 -11.20
C PRO A 263 17.65 3.00 -10.92
N GLN A 264 18.05 3.09 -9.67
CA GLN A 264 19.28 3.74 -9.24
C GLN A 264 20.51 3.04 -9.83
N ALA A 265 20.65 1.74 -9.59
CA ALA A 265 21.79 0.96 -10.07
C ALA A 265 21.88 0.93 -11.61
N PHE A 266 20.73 0.89 -12.30
CA PHE A 266 20.67 0.95 -13.76
C PHE A 266 21.25 2.26 -14.30
N LEU A 267 20.86 3.41 -13.72
CA LEU A 267 21.35 4.72 -14.14
C LEU A 267 22.84 4.92 -13.81
N GLU A 268 23.27 4.47 -12.62
CA GLU A 268 24.67 4.51 -12.21
C GLU A 268 25.57 3.68 -13.16
N ALA A 269 25.12 2.48 -13.54
CA ALA A 269 25.86 1.61 -14.44
C ALA A 269 26.00 2.19 -15.87
N LEU A 270 25.06 3.02 -16.32
CA LEU A 270 25.16 3.71 -17.61
C LEU A 270 26.16 4.86 -17.55
N ARG A 271 26.22 5.61 -16.44
CA ARG A 271 27.15 6.72 -16.27
C ARG A 271 28.64 6.31 -16.25
N HIS A 272 28.92 5.07 -15.83
CA HIS A 272 30.29 4.53 -15.80
C HIS A 272 30.75 3.87 -17.11
N LYS A 273 29.90 3.88 -18.15
CA LYS A 273 30.26 3.31 -19.46
C LYS A 273 30.76 4.35 -20.47
N ASP A 274 30.60 5.62 -20.15
CA ASP A 274 31.16 6.75 -20.89
C ASP A 274 32.49 7.19 -20.26
#